data_4f611809ddcab1238e1fc91a2bea1216
#
_entry.id   4f611809ddcab1238e1fc91a2bea1216
#
_cell.length_a   1.000
_cell.length_b   1.000
_cell.length_c   1.000
_cell.angle_alpha   90.00
_cell.angle_beta   90.00
_cell.angle_gamma   90.00
#
_symmetry.space_group_name_H-M   'P 1'
#
loop_
_entity.id
_entity.type
_entity.pdbx_description
1 polymer ?
#
loop_
_entity_poly.entity_id
_entity_poly.type
_entity_poly.pdbx_seq_one_letter_code
_entity_poly.pdbx_strand_id
1 'polypeptide(L)'
;DYYRHVYNGKHDVYRGTVGQPFTEHHATGTYSSDLFADAAIDFITRHQTKQPWFCYLPFNAPHSPNRKNKLPKQANEWQAPPAAFARYGMSEKEADPKRRYMATVTALDDAIGRVLDCLDEQGATDNTFIFCFSDNGAFRLNREGIDMGSNEPLRGGGVTCWEGGLRVAAIASFPGVIAAGSIVDQPLWSPDLMITYANLTDAQPPRIRLDGKDALPVLSGRAPSKHQAFYFEFRKHAALRLGDWKIVRTKPDEPWQLFELKGDPSETDDQSAANPEKLADLIHEFKSWQTEF
;
A
#
# COMPACT_ATOMS: atom_id res chain seq x y z
N ASP A 1 9.98 4.79 -14.87
CA ASP A 1 10.41 6.16 -15.14
C ASP A 1 9.22 7.11 -15.04
N TYR A 2 9.25 8.03 -14.09
CA TYR A 2 8.11 8.90 -13.74
C TYR A 2 7.76 9.95 -14.80
N TYR A 3 8.68 10.27 -15.70
CA TYR A 3 8.46 11.28 -16.73
C TYR A 3 8.25 10.70 -18.14
N ARG A 4 8.83 9.54 -18.42
CA ARG A 4 8.71 8.92 -19.76
C ARG A 4 7.60 7.90 -19.82
N HIS A 5 7.03 7.51 -18.65
CA HIS A 5 5.96 6.53 -18.54
C HIS A 5 6.30 5.20 -19.26
N VAL A 6 7.52 4.70 -19.02
CA VAL A 6 8.01 3.47 -19.67
C VAL A 6 8.25 2.40 -18.61
N TYR A 7 7.69 1.23 -18.84
CA TYR A 7 7.93 0.01 -18.07
C TYR A 7 8.46 -1.09 -19.01
N ASN A 8 9.58 -1.70 -18.64
CA ASN A 8 10.26 -2.73 -19.45
C ASN A 8 10.47 -2.35 -20.92
N GLY A 9 10.78 -1.08 -21.20
CA GLY A 9 11.05 -0.57 -22.55
C GLY A 9 9.80 -0.25 -23.37
N LYS A 10 8.59 -0.41 -22.83
CA LYS A 10 7.33 -0.10 -23.51
C LYS A 10 6.62 1.04 -22.81
N HIS A 11 5.89 1.84 -23.57
CA HIS A 11 4.98 2.84 -23.02
C HIS A 11 3.90 2.14 -22.18
N ASP A 12 3.55 2.72 -21.02
CA ASP A 12 2.72 2.05 -19.99
C ASP A 12 1.69 3.00 -19.35
N VAL A 13 1.21 3.98 -20.09
CA VAL A 13 0.09 4.83 -19.68
C VAL A 13 -0.98 4.80 -20.76
N TYR A 14 -2.18 4.44 -20.35
CA TYR A 14 -3.34 4.29 -21.23
C TYR A 14 -4.51 5.09 -20.69
N ARG A 15 -5.37 5.55 -21.61
CA ARG A 15 -6.65 6.17 -21.28
C ARG A 15 -7.77 5.40 -21.99
N GLY A 16 -8.89 5.23 -21.30
CA GLY A 16 -10.04 4.55 -21.87
C GLY A 16 -11.24 4.54 -20.94
N THR A 17 -12.33 4.01 -21.44
CA THR A 17 -13.58 3.82 -20.69
C THR A 17 -13.90 2.32 -20.68
N VAL A 18 -14.52 1.82 -19.62
CA VAL A 18 -14.94 0.43 -19.53
C VAL A 18 -15.81 0.04 -20.74
N GLY A 19 -15.48 -1.09 -21.36
CA GLY A 19 -16.15 -1.57 -22.57
C GLY A 19 -15.67 -0.96 -23.87
N GLN A 20 -14.68 -0.06 -23.84
CA GLN A 20 -14.01 0.49 -25.03
C GLN A 20 -12.52 0.12 -25.03
N PRO A 21 -11.89 0.04 -26.22
CA PRO A 21 -10.45 -0.15 -26.30
C PRO A 21 -9.69 0.97 -25.59
N PHE A 22 -8.69 0.60 -24.78
CA PHE A 22 -7.76 1.58 -24.21
C PHE A 22 -6.79 2.07 -25.28
N THR A 23 -6.48 3.37 -25.24
CA THR A 23 -5.49 4.00 -26.15
C THR A 23 -4.28 4.45 -25.34
N GLU A 24 -3.10 4.38 -25.95
CA GLU A 24 -1.89 4.93 -25.34
C GLU A 24 -2.08 6.44 -25.07
N HIS A 25 -1.73 6.86 -23.88
CA HIS A 25 -1.81 8.28 -23.48
C HIS A 25 -0.39 8.86 -23.36
N HIS A 26 0.00 9.62 -24.38
CA HIS A 26 1.33 10.21 -24.48
C HIS A 26 1.40 11.54 -23.74
N ALA A 27 1.74 11.47 -22.45
CA ALA A 27 1.99 12.64 -21.59
C ALA A 27 3.46 12.74 -21.15
N THR A 28 4.37 12.31 -22.03
CA THR A 28 5.82 12.33 -21.77
C THR A 28 6.28 13.74 -21.38
N GLY A 29 7.03 13.84 -20.29
CA GLY A 29 7.45 15.12 -19.71
C GLY A 29 6.59 15.58 -18.53
N THR A 30 5.36 15.04 -18.35
CA THR A 30 4.55 15.25 -17.14
C THR A 30 4.96 14.24 -16.07
N TYR A 31 5.13 14.68 -14.84
CA TYR A 31 5.43 13.77 -13.73
C TYR A 31 4.22 12.85 -13.46
N SER A 32 4.44 11.55 -13.32
CA SER A 32 3.33 10.58 -13.29
C SER A 32 2.36 10.79 -12.11
N SER A 33 2.86 11.20 -10.94
CA SER A 33 1.96 11.49 -9.81
C SER A 33 1.07 12.69 -10.10
N ASP A 34 1.57 13.72 -10.76
CA ASP A 34 0.76 14.87 -11.20
C ASP A 34 -0.28 14.45 -12.23
N LEU A 35 0.12 13.63 -13.22
CA LEU A 35 -0.78 13.13 -14.24
C LEU A 35 -1.96 12.33 -13.63
N PHE A 36 -1.69 11.50 -12.62
CA PHE A 36 -2.72 10.71 -11.96
C PHE A 36 -3.61 11.57 -11.07
N ALA A 37 -3.04 12.54 -10.35
CA ALA A 37 -3.79 13.50 -9.56
C ALA A 37 -4.71 14.35 -10.45
N ASP A 38 -4.21 14.86 -11.59
CA ASP A 38 -5.00 15.63 -12.55
C ASP A 38 -6.18 14.83 -13.09
N ALA A 39 -5.97 13.55 -13.40
CA ALA A 39 -7.04 12.66 -13.85
C ALA A 39 -8.09 12.40 -12.77
N ALA A 40 -7.68 12.25 -11.50
CA ALA A 40 -8.58 12.09 -10.37
C ALA A 40 -9.39 13.39 -10.11
N ILE A 41 -8.74 14.54 -10.14
CA ILE A 41 -9.37 15.86 -9.97
C ILE A 41 -10.42 16.11 -11.07
N ASP A 42 -10.07 15.83 -12.33
CA ASP A 42 -11.00 15.93 -13.46
C ASP A 42 -12.21 14.98 -13.27
N PHE A 43 -11.96 13.74 -12.80
CA PHE A 43 -13.03 12.80 -12.51
C PHE A 43 -13.94 13.29 -11.37
N ILE A 44 -13.39 13.72 -10.23
CA ILE A 44 -14.14 14.21 -9.06
C ILE A 44 -14.99 15.43 -9.48
N THR A 45 -14.40 16.41 -10.15
CA THR A 45 -15.07 17.64 -10.58
C THR A 45 -16.26 17.35 -11.50
N ARG A 46 -16.18 16.34 -12.37
CA ARG A 46 -17.27 16.00 -13.30
C ARG A 46 -18.41 15.20 -12.66
N HIS A 47 -18.15 14.50 -11.54
CA HIS A 47 -19.11 13.51 -10.99
C HIS A 47 -19.70 13.87 -9.62
N GLN A 48 -19.23 14.91 -8.98
CA GLN A 48 -19.50 15.26 -7.58
C GLN A 48 -20.98 15.29 -7.15
N THR A 49 -21.91 15.62 -8.04
CA THR A 49 -23.31 15.86 -7.68
C THR A 49 -24.30 14.83 -8.27
N LYS A 50 -23.82 13.87 -9.04
CA LYS A 50 -24.73 13.05 -9.87
C LYS A 50 -25.09 11.71 -9.26
N GLN A 51 -24.13 11.03 -8.65
CA GLN A 51 -24.29 9.71 -8.04
C GLN A 51 -23.06 9.38 -7.20
N PRO A 52 -23.16 8.40 -6.28
CA PRO A 52 -21.95 7.88 -5.60
C PRO A 52 -20.91 7.41 -6.62
N TRP A 53 -19.65 7.67 -6.31
CA TRP A 53 -18.53 7.28 -7.16
C TRP A 53 -17.44 6.60 -6.35
N PHE A 54 -16.60 5.86 -7.03
CA PHE A 54 -15.41 5.22 -6.49
C PHE A 54 -14.20 5.62 -7.33
N CYS A 55 -13.15 6.08 -6.67
CA CYS A 55 -11.87 6.40 -7.29
C CYS A 55 -10.76 5.52 -6.68
N TYR A 56 -10.16 4.64 -7.50
CA TYR A 56 -8.96 3.91 -7.14
C TYR A 56 -7.77 4.63 -7.76
N LEU A 57 -6.89 5.17 -6.93
CA LEU A 57 -5.78 6.04 -7.33
C LEU A 57 -4.42 5.43 -6.92
N PRO A 58 -3.92 4.42 -7.66
CA PRO A 58 -2.67 3.75 -7.35
C PRO A 58 -1.48 4.55 -7.89
N PHE A 59 -0.90 5.41 -7.06
CA PHE A 59 0.34 6.09 -7.40
C PHE A 59 1.50 5.11 -7.53
N ASN A 60 2.36 5.31 -8.52
CA ASN A 60 3.57 4.53 -8.68
C ASN A 60 4.75 5.05 -7.82
N ALA A 61 4.70 6.27 -7.34
CA ALA A 61 5.64 6.79 -6.35
C ALA A 61 5.29 6.27 -4.95
N PRO A 62 6.26 5.97 -4.08
CA PRO A 62 7.71 6.07 -4.28
C PRO A 62 8.37 4.74 -4.67
N HIS A 63 7.80 3.94 -5.56
CA HIS A 63 8.45 2.73 -6.07
C HIS A 63 9.69 3.10 -6.88
N SER A 64 10.81 2.40 -6.66
CA SER A 64 12.06 2.69 -7.40
C SER A 64 11.88 2.50 -8.90
N PRO A 65 12.23 3.49 -9.74
CA PRO A 65 12.17 3.34 -11.19
C PRO A 65 13.06 2.18 -11.68
N ASN A 66 12.58 1.41 -12.63
CA ASN A 66 13.33 0.28 -13.18
C ASN A 66 14.59 0.78 -13.91
N ARG A 67 15.79 0.30 -13.52
CA ARG A 67 17.07 0.67 -14.15
C ARG A 67 17.14 0.38 -15.65
N LYS A 68 16.47 -0.67 -16.13
CA LYS A 68 16.43 -1.04 -17.54
C LYS A 68 15.77 0.02 -18.43
N ASN A 69 14.97 0.90 -17.85
CA ASN A 69 14.24 1.94 -18.57
C ASN A 69 14.98 3.27 -18.62
N LYS A 70 16.20 3.35 -18.06
CA LYS A 70 16.95 4.58 -17.93
C LYS A 70 17.97 4.75 -19.05
N LEU A 71 18.13 6.00 -19.48
CA LEU A 71 19.26 6.37 -20.31
C LEU A 71 20.54 6.28 -19.48
N PRO A 72 21.70 5.91 -20.08
CA PRO A 72 22.96 5.72 -19.36
C PRO A 72 23.41 6.92 -18.50
N LYS A 73 22.98 8.13 -18.85
CA LYS A 73 23.30 9.37 -18.11
C LYS A 73 22.31 9.68 -16.97
N GLN A 74 21.20 8.94 -16.84
CA GLN A 74 20.19 9.09 -15.78
C GLN A 74 20.49 8.06 -14.69
N ALA A 75 21.67 8.12 -14.10
CA ALA A 75 22.15 7.16 -13.09
C ALA A 75 21.28 7.16 -11.83
N ASN A 76 20.60 8.27 -11.55
CA ASN A 76 19.80 8.41 -10.33
C ASN A 76 18.39 7.87 -10.51
N GLU A 77 18.00 7.07 -9.55
CA GLU A 77 16.80 6.25 -9.58
C GLU A 77 15.55 7.09 -9.34
N TRP A 78 15.64 8.01 -8.40
CA TRP A 78 14.53 8.78 -7.88
C TRP A 78 14.35 10.09 -8.63
N GLN A 79 13.14 10.33 -9.12
CA GLN A 79 12.78 11.52 -9.89
C GLN A 79 11.66 12.27 -9.16
N ALA A 80 11.72 13.59 -9.21
CA ALA A 80 10.67 14.47 -8.69
C ALA A 80 10.65 15.78 -9.47
N PRO A 81 9.59 16.56 -9.42
CA PRO A 81 9.55 17.92 -9.96
C PRO A 81 10.58 18.85 -9.27
N PRO A 82 11.10 19.86 -9.96
CA PRO A 82 12.06 20.81 -9.40
C PRO A 82 11.61 21.44 -8.08
N ALA A 83 10.31 21.73 -7.95
CA ALA A 83 9.74 22.31 -6.73
C ALA A 83 9.90 21.43 -5.50
N ALA A 84 9.77 20.11 -5.65
CA ALA A 84 9.95 19.15 -4.55
C ALA A 84 11.43 19.09 -4.09
N PHE A 85 12.39 19.19 -5.01
CA PHE A 85 13.81 19.31 -4.68
C PHE A 85 14.11 20.63 -3.96
N ALA A 86 13.53 21.73 -4.43
CA ALA A 86 13.77 23.06 -3.88
C ALA A 86 13.39 23.19 -2.40
N ARG A 87 12.38 22.44 -1.93
CA ARG A 87 12.00 22.40 -0.50
C ARG A 87 13.12 21.97 0.44
N TYR A 88 14.10 21.24 -0.08
CA TYR A 88 15.26 20.78 0.68
C TYR A 88 16.57 21.51 0.31
N GLY A 89 16.47 22.64 -0.42
CA GLY A 89 17.63 23.35 -0.93
C GLY A 89 18.43 22.55 -1.95
N MET A 90 17.80 21.61 -2.66
CA MET A 90 18.38 20.75 -3.67
C MET A 90 17.96 21.15 -5.08
N SER A 91 18.61 20.59 -6.08
CA SER A 91 18.21 20.62 -7.47
C SER A 91 18.06 19.21 -8.03
N GLU A 92 17.56 19.09 -9.24
CA GLU A 92 17.46 17.80 -9.97
C GLU A 92 18.85 17.14 -10.21
N LYS A 93 19.95 17.87 -9.96
CA LYS A 93 21.34 17.36 -10.01
C LYS A 93 21.81 16.73 -8.71
N GLU A 94 20.96 16.68 -7.67
CA GLU A 94 21.29 16.01 -6.40
C GLU A 94 21.83 14.60 -6.67
N ALA A 95 22.95 14.27 -6.08
CA ALA A 95 23.63 12.99 -6.30
C ALA A 95 23.23 11.92 -5.27
N ASP A 96 22.86 12.33 -4.05
CA ASP A 96 22.48 11.42 -2.97
C ASP A 96 21.10 10.79 -3.25
N PRO A 97 21.01 9.45 -3.42
CA PRO A 97 19.75 8.76 -3.69
C PRO A 97 18.72 8.94 -2.58
N LYS A 98 19.14 9.02 -1.32
CA LYS A 98 18.24 9.22 -0.18
C LYS A 98 17.60 10.61 -0.21
N ARG A 99 18.36 11.64 -0.52
CA ARG A 99 17.84 12.99 -0.67
C ARG A 99 16.90 13.10 -1.88
N ARG A 100 17.21 12.40 -2.97
CA ARG A 100 16.30 12.30 -4.12
C ARG A 100 15.00 11.57 -3.78
N TYR A 101 15.09 10.47 -3.01
CA TYR A 101 13.91 9.77 -2.49
C TYR A 101 13.01 10.68 -1.65
N MET A 102 13.58 11.52 -0.79
CA MET A 102 12.83 12.51 -0.02
C MET A 102 12.02 13.42 -0.95
N ALA A 103 12.62 13.96 -2.01
CA ALA A 103 11.91 14.79 -2.99
C ALA A 103 10.80 14.00 -3.72
N THR A 104 11.02 12.72 -4.02
CA THR A 104 10.01 11.86 -4.65
C THR A 104 8.78 11.65 -3.72
N VAL A 105 9.02 11.42 -2.42
CA VAL A 105 7.93 11.29 -1.43
C VAL A 105 7.18 12.60 -1.26
N THR A 106 7.89 13.74 -1.23
CA THR A 106 7.27 15.07 -1.19
C THR A 106 6.39 15.33 -2.41
N ALA A 107 6.83 14.95 -3.60
CA ALA A 107 6.03 15.09 -4.81
C ALA A 107 4.78 14.20 -4.81
N LEU A 108 4.84 13.02 -4.18
CA LEU A 108 3.66 12.18 -3.95
C LEU A 108 2.69 12.86 -2.98
N ASP A 109 3.19 13.39 -1.88
CA ASP A 109 2.40 14.09 -0.86
C ASP A 109 1.69 15.31 -1.46
N ASP A 110 2.39 16.11 -2.27
CA ASP A 110 1.81 17.23 -3.01
C ASP A 110 0.69 16.79 -3.97
N ALA A 111 0.87 15.69 -4.68
CA ALA A 111 -0.13 15.15 -5.59
C ALA A 111 -1.38 14.67 -4.84
N ILE A 112 -1.21 14.02 -3.69
CA ILE A 112 -2.32 13.63 -2.80
C ILE A 112 -3.01 14.89 -2.26
N GLY A 113 -2.25 15.87 -1.77
CA GLY A 113 -2.79 17.13 -1.26
C GLY A 113 -3.71 17.82 -2.26
N ARG A 114 -3.31 17.92 -3.53
CA ARG A 114 -4.14 18.49 -4.61
C ARG A 114 -5.47 17.78 -4.79
N VAL A 115 -5.51 16.47 -4.63
CA VAL A 115 -6.77 15.70 -4.71
C VAL A 115 -7.66 15.99 -3.50
N LEU A 116 -7.07 16.10 -2.30
CA LEU A 116 -7.79 16.45 -1.08
C LEU A 116 -8.34 17.88 -1.15
N ASP A 117 -7.53 18.84 -1.62
CA ASP A 117 -7.95 20.23 -1.84
C ASP A 117 -9.15 20.29 -2.82
N CYS A 118 -9.12 19.49 -3.88
CA CYS A 118 -10.26 19.41 -4.81
C CYS A 118 -11.53 18.89 -4.11
N LEU A 119 -11.43 17.88 -3.24
CA LEU A 119 -12.58 17.38 -2.49
C LEU A 119 -13.18 18.48 -1.59
N ASP A 120 -12.33 19.26 -0.96
CA ASP A 120 -12.73 20.37 -0.09
C ASP A 120 -13.38 21.49 -0.89
N GLU A 121 -12.77 21.94 -1.98
CA GLU A 121 -13.31 22.95 -2.91
C GLU A 121 -14.66 22.55 -3.48
N GLN A 122 -14.89 21.25 -3.69
CA GLN A 122 -16.15 20.72 -4.19
C GLN A 122 -17.17 20.47 -3.05
N GLY A 123 -16.84 20.71 -1.78
CA GLY A 123 -17.69 20.43 -0.63
C GLY A 123 -18.00 18.93 -0.45
N ALA A 124 -17.11 18.05 -0.91
CA ALA A 124 -17.31 16.61 -0.91
C ALA A 124 -16.60 15.91 0.26
N THR A 125 -15.72 16.57 0.98
CA THR A 125 -14.87 16.01 2.04
C THR A 125 -15.68 15.27 3.10
N ASP A 126 -16.76 15.87 3.60
CA ASP A 126 -17.59 15.28 4.66
C ASP A 126 -18.39 14.04 4.22
N ASN A 127 -18.54 13.84 2.94
CA ASN A 127 -19.28 12.70 2.36
C ASN A 127 -18.37 11.76 1.54
N THR A 128 -17.08 11.81 1.79
CA THR A 128 -16.11 10.92 1.11
C THR A 128 -15.32 10.11 2.13
N PHE A 129 -15.42 8.78 2.04
CA PHE A 129 -14.53 7.89 2.76
C PHE A 129 -13.21 7.79 1.99
N ILE A 130 -12.13 8.20 2.63
CA ILE A 130 -10.77 8.19 2.07
C ILE A 130 -9.94 7.16 2.81
N PHE A 131 -9.25 6.29 2.07
CA PHE A 131 -8.30 5.33 2.63
C PHE A 131 -6.99 5.38 1.83
N CYS A 132 -5.92 5.80 2.48
CA CYS A 132 -4.57 5.88 1.90
C CYS A 132 -3.66 4.89 2.60
N PHE A 133 -2.97 4.03 1.84
CA PHE A 133 -2.05 3.03 2.40
C PHE A 133 -0.99 2.63 1.38
N SER A 134 0.11 2.06 1.85
CA SER A 134 1.12 1.44 0.99
C SER A 134 0.73 0.00 0.66
N ASP A 135 1.08 -0.47 -0.54
CA ASP A 135 0.82 -1.84 -0.99
C ASP A 135 1.67 -2.89 -0.26
N ASN A 136 2.88 -2.53 0.12
CA ASN A 136 3.81 -3.35 0.92
C ASN A 136 4.83 -2.48 1.66
N GLY A 137 5.57 -3.08 2.57
CA GLY A 137 6.68 -2.41 3.25
C GLY A 137 7.84 -2.07 2.31
N ALA A 138 8.71 -1.15 2.74
CA ALA A 138 9.89 -0.76 1.98
C ALA A 138 10.78 -1.97 1.67
N PHE A 139 11.33 -2.01 0.46
CA PHE A 139 12.26 -3.07 0.07
C PHE A 139 13.56 -3.03 0.87
N ARG A 140 14.06 -4.22 1.24
CA ARG A 140 15.33 -4.43 1.96
C ARG A 140 16.16 -5.49 1.20
N LEU A 141 16.47 -5.19 -0.04
CA LEU A 141 17.18 -6.10 -0.95
C LEU A 141 18.69 -5.81 -1.03
N ASN A 142 19.19 -4.94 -0.15
CA ASN A 142 20.59 -4.50 -0.10
C ASN A 142 21.11 -3.97 -1.46
N ARG A 143 20.26 -3.26 -2.19
CA ARG A 143 20.58 -2.64 -3.48
C ARG A 143 20.87 -1.17 -3.28
N GLU A 144 22.12 -0.80 -3.54
CA GLU A 144 22.55 0.59 -3.43
C GLU A 144 21.70 1.53 -4.30
N GLY A 145 21.30 2.65 -3.73
CA GLY A 145 20.50 3.68 -4.39
C GLY A 145 19.04 3.30 -4.66
N ILE A 146 18.55 2.17 -4.13
CA ILE A 146 17.16 1.69 -4.34
C ILE A 146 16.44 1.48 -3.01
N ASP A 147 17.08 0.87 -2.03
CA ASP A 147 16.49 0.54 -0.74
C ASP A 147 16.57 1.77 0.19
N MET A 148 15.73 2.78 -0.06
CA MET A 148 15.79 4.09 0.61
C MET A 148 14.80 4.23 1.77
N GLY A 149 13.74 3.43 1.80
CA GLY A 149 12.77 3.43 2.88
C GLY A 149 13.26 2.66 4.11
N SER A 150 12.55 2.80 5.24
CA SER A 150 12.77 2.03 6.46
C SER A 150 11.47 1.40 6.93
N ASN A 151 11.57 0.18 7.44
CA ASN A 151 10.47 -0.52 8.11
C ASN A 151 10.71 -0.63 9.63
N GLU A 152 11.81 -0.05 10.12
CA GLU A 152 12.15 -0.15 11.54
C GLU A 152 11.02 0.36 12.45
N PRO A 153 10.76 -0.34 13.58
CA PRO A 153 11.55 -1.46 14.12
C PRO A 153 11.18 -2.84 13.55
N LEU A 154 10.32 -2.94 12.54
CA LEU A 154 9.80 -4.19 12.00
C LEU A 154 10.84 -4.93 11.17
N ARG A 155 10.90 -6.24 11.31
CA ARG A 155 11.82 -7.11 10.57
C ARG A 155 11.47 -7.23 9.09
N GLY A 156 12.49 -7.32 8.24
CA GLY A 156 12.33 -7.57 6.81
C GLY A 156 11.79 -6.37 6.04
N GLY A 157 11.13 -6.63 4.94
CA GLY A 157 10.59 -5.60 4.04
C GLY A 157 9.80 -6.18 2.91
N GLY A 158 9.39 -5.37 1.96
CA GLY A 158 8.61 -5.77 0.79
C GLY A 158 9.15 -7.03 0.13
N VAL A 159 8.28 -7.90 -0.38
CA VAL A 159 8.53 -9.23 -0.93
C VAL A 159 8.91 -10.30 0.11
N THR A 160 8.59 -10.08 1.39
CA THR A 160 8.73 -11.07 2.48
C THR A 160 7.47 -11.13 3.32
N CYS A 161 7.28 -12.22 4.09
CA CYS A 161 6.16 -12.35 5.03
C CYS A 161 6.53 -11.94 6.48
N TRP A 162 7.64 -11.23 6.68
CA TRP A 162 7.96 -10.56 7.94
C TRP A 162 7.06 -9.33 8.14
N GLU A 163 6.88 -8.87 9.38
CA GLU A 163 6.05 -7.69 9.68
C GLU A 163 6.46 -6.46 8.86
N GLY A 164 7.75 -6.23 8.66
CA GLY A 164 8.24 -5.12 7.83
C GLY A 164 7.92 -5.25 6.33
N GLY A 165 7.46 -6.42 5.87
CA GLY A 165 6.94 -6.60 4.51
C GLY A 165 5.43 -6.48 4.41
N LEU A 166 4.72 -6.86 5.47
CA LEU A 166 3.27 -6.97 5.52
C LEU A 166 2.59 -5.74 6.14
N ARG A 167 3.14 -5.23 7.23
CA ARG A 167 2.58 -4.10 7.96
C ARG A 167 2.99 -2.79 7.31
N VAL A 168 2.01 -1.99 6.94
CA VAL A 168 2.20 -0.74 6.18
C VAL A 168 1.57 0.45 6.89
N ALA A 169 2.06 1.65 6.58
CA ALA A 169 1.38 2.88 6.96
C ALA A 169 0.01 2.95 6.28
N ALA A 170 -1.02 3.30 7.06
CA ALA A 170 -2.38 3.48 6.56
C ALA A 170 -3.07 4.64 7.29
N ILE A 171 -3.86 5.41 6.56
CA ILE A 171 -4.64 6.53 7.08
C ILE A 171 -6.05 6.43 6.51
N ALA A 172 -7.06 6.55 7.39
CA ALA A 172 -8.46 6.62 7.01
C ALA A 172 -9.06 7.97 7.42
N SER A 173 -9.89 8.54 6.57
CA SER A 173 -10.65 9.76 6.88
C SER A 173 -12.10 9.59 6.42
N PHE A 174 -13.03 9.85 7.33
CA PHE A 174 -14.45 9.95 7.05
C PHE A 174 -15.08 10.84 8.13
N PRO A 175 -15.14 12.16 7.91
CA PRO A 175 -15.64 13.10 8.90
C PRO A 175 -17.03 12.75 9.42
N GLY A 176 -17.26 12.92 10.71
CA GLY A 176 -18.50 12.52 11.37
C GLY A 176 -18.66 11.02 11.65
N VAL A 177 -17.82 10.17 11.07
CA VAL A 177 -17.87 8.71 11.25
C VAL A 177 -16.61 8.17 11.93
N ILE A 178 -15.44 8.60 11.50
CA ILE A 178 -14.15 8.29 12.10
C ILE A 178 -13.67 9.50 12.88
N ALA A 179 -13.36 9.31 14.16
CA ALA A 179 -12.89 10.40 15.02
C ALA A 179 -11.51 10.90 14.56
N ALA A 180 -11.36 12.20 14.40
CA ALA A 180 -10.08 12.81 14.03
C ALA A 180 -9.00 12.50 15.07
N GLY A 181 -7.80 12.14 14.63
CA GLY A 181 -6.68 11.80 15.48
C GLY A 181 -6.78 10.45 16.20
N SER A 182 -7.81 9.64 15.89
CA SER A 182 -7.92 8.28 16.44
C SER A 182 -6.81 7.35 15.91
N ILE A 183 -6.39 6.41 16.76
CA ILE A 183 -5.45 5.35 16.41
C ILE A 183 -6.16 4.01 16.51
N VAL A 184 -6.02 3.16 15.53
CA VAL A 184 -6.60 1.82 15.49
C VAL A 184 -5.46 0.80 15.47
N ASP A 185 -5.31 0.07 16.57
CA ASP A 185 -4.27 -0.96 16.73
C ASP A 185 -4.70 -2.34 16.22
N GLN A 186 -5.96 -2.49 15.87
CA GLN A 186 -6.48 -3.77 15.37
C GLN A 186 -6.05 -3.99 13.91
N PRO A 187 -5.58 -5.20 13.57
CA PRO A 187 -5.15 -5.48 12.23
C PRO A 187 -6.32 -5.52 11.25
N LEU A 188 -6.11 -4.89 10.11
CA LEU A 188 -6.96 -4.89 8.92
C LEU A 188 -6.08 -5.25 7.73
N TRP A 189 -6.68 -5.62 6.60
CA TRP A 189 -5.94 -5.86 5.37
C TRP A 189 -6.68 -5.33 4.13
N SER A 190 -5.99 -5.22 3.00
CA SER A 190 -6.54 -4.63 1.79
C SER A 190 -7.85 -5.28 1.26
N PRO A 191 -8.11 -6.60 1.38
CA PRO A 191 -9.39 -7.20 1.01
C PRO A 191 -10.61 -6.63 1.74
N ASP A 192 -10.43 -6.03 2.94
CA ASP A 192 -11.51 -5.41 3.72
C ASP A 192 -12.15 -4.24 2.99
N LEU A 193 -11.37 -3.53 2.19
CA LEU A 193 -11.84 -2.32 1.50
C LEU A 193 -12.98 -2.62 0.53
N MET A 194 -12.95 -3.76 -0.15
CA MET A 194 -14.02 -4.14 -1.08
C MET A 194 -15.36 -4.29 -0.35
N ILE A 195 -15.39 -4.96 0.80
CA ILE A 195 -16.59 -5.13 1.60
C ILE A 195 -17.05 -3.80 2.21
N THR A 196 -16.09 -3.01 2.69
CA THR A 196 -16.37 -1.67 3.24
C THR A 196 -17.00 -0.76 2.20
N TYR A 197 -16.46 -0.70 0.99
CA TYR A 197 -17.04 0.11 -0.09
C TYR A 197 -18.40 -0.41 -0.54
N ALA A 198 -18.59 -1.72 -0.64
CA ALA A 198 -19.89 -2.29 -0.96
C ALA A 198 -20.95 -1.88 0.07
N ASN A 199 -20.64 -1.96 1.36
CA ASN A 199 -21.56 -1.56 2.42
C ASN A 199 -21.84 -0.05 2.44
N LEU A 200 -20.82 0.79 2.16
CA LEU A 200 -21.00 2.25 2.08
C LEU A 200 -21.89 2.70 0.93
N THR A 201 -22.00 1.89 -0.12
CA THR A 201 -22.73 2.23 -1.35
C THR A 201 -23.97 1.38 -1.58
N ASP A 202 -24.36 0.53 -0.61
CA ASP A 202 -25.43 -0.47 -0.74
C ASP A 202 -25.26 -1.40 -1.97
N ALA A 203 -23.99 -1.54 -2.43
CA ALA A 203 -23.67 -2.44 -3.53
C ALA A 203 -23.62 -3.90 -3.06
N GLN A 204 -24.06 -4.81 -3.91
CA GLN A 204 -23.97 -6.24 -3.62
C GLN A 204 -22.56 -6.75 -3.96
N PRO A 205 -21.79 -7.28 -2.99
CA PRO A 205 -20.52 -7.91 -3.28
C PRO A 205 -20.73 -9.16 -4.14
N PRO A 206 -19.69 -9.63 -4.85
CA PRO A 206 -19.76 -10.88 -5.60
C PRO A 206 -20.21 -12.06 -4.72
N ARG A 207 -21.01 -12.97 -5.29
CA ARG A 207 -21.48 -14.18 -4.60
C ARG A 207 -20.41 -15.28 -4.62
N ILE A 208 -19.22 -14.95 -4.12
CA ILE A 208 -18.09 -15.86 -3.92
C ILE A 208 -17.64 -15.75 -2.47
N ARG A 209 -16.80 -16.68 -2.02
CA ARG A 209 -16.13 -16.55 -0.73
C ARG A 209 -15.21 -15.32 -0.78
N LEU A 210 -15.37 -14.43 0.19
CA LEU A 210 -14.55 -13.23 0.35
C LEU A 210 -13.86 -13.27 1.71
N ASP A 211 -12.56 -13.03 1.70
CA ASP A 211 -11.74 -13.01 2.93
C ASP A 211 -11.87 -11.68 3.68
N GLY A 212 -12.16 -10.60 2.97
CA GLY A 212 -12.36 -9.27 3.54
C GLY A 212 -13.56 -9.20 4.46
N LYS A 213 -13.51 -8.28 5.42
CA LYS A 213 -14.59 -7.89 6.34
C LYS A 213 -14.80 -6.39 6.23
N ASP A 214 -15.96 -5.91 6.69
CA ASP A 214 -16.17 -4.45 6.77
C ASP A 214 -15.21 -3.82 7.79
N ALA A 215 -14.34 -2.94 7.33
CA ALA A 215 -13.37 -2.24 8.16
C ALA A 215 -13.96 -1.03 8.89
N LEU A 216 -15.08 -0.46 8.42
CA LEU A 216 -15.61 0.79 8.95
C LEU A 216 -16.01 0.72 10.43
N PRO A 217 -16.61 -0.35 10.95
CA PRO A 217 -16.88 -0.49 12.38
C PRO A 217 -15.62 -0.46 13.24
N VAL A 218 -14.52 -1.04 12.76
CA VAL A 218 -13.21 -1.03 13.44
C VAL A 218 -12.60 0.35 13.39
N LEU A 219 -12.53 0.97 12.22
CA LEU A 219 -11.97 2.31 12.01
C LEU A 219 -12.70 3.40 12.80
N SER A 220 -14.03 3.23 12.99
CA SER A 220 -14.84 4.15 13.77
C SER A 220 -14.91 3.82 15.28
N GLY A 221 -14.22 2.79 15.73
CA GLY A 221 -14.23 2.34 17.14
C GLY A 221 -15.56 1.74 17.60
N ARG A 222 -16.50 1.42 16.68
CA ARG A 222 -17.83 0.89 17.03
C ARG A 222 -17.84 -0.60 17.31
N ALA A 223 -16.90 -1.35 16.77
CA ALA A 223 -16.77 -2.79 17.00
C ALA A 223 -15.32 -3.26 16.82
N PRO A 224 -14.93 -4.37 17.45
CA PRO A 224 -13.63 -4.98 17.21
C PRO A 224 -13.55 -5.60 15.81
N SER A 225 -12.32 -5.86 15.35
CA SER A 225 -12.07 -6.60 14.12
C SER A 225 -12.70 -7.99 14.18
N LYS A 226 -13.32 -8.42 13.08
CA LYS A 226 -13.88 -9.77 12.92
C LYS A 226 -12.84 -10.78 12.42
N HIS A 227 -11.64 -10.33 12.12
CA HIS A 227 -10.57 -11.21 11.70
C HIS A 227 -10.00 -11.97 12.89
N GLN A 228 -9.92 -13.28 12.74
CA GLN A 228 -9.22 -14.16 13.68
C GLN A 228 -7.81 -14.47 13.19
N ALA A 229 -7.66 -14.68 11.89
CA ALA A 229 -6.41 -15.08 11.26
C ALA A 229 -6.15 -14.29 9.96
N PHE A 230 -4.87 -14.14 9.63
CA PHE A 230 -4.38 -13.58 8.37
C PHE A 230 -3.33 -14.53 7.80
N TYR A 231 -3.55 -15.00 6.56
CA TYR A 231 -2.70 -15.97 5.89
C TYR A 231 -1.95 -15.28 4.76
N PHE A 232 -0.66 -15.57 4.66
CA PHE A 232 0.21 -14.96 3.65
C PHE A 232 1.08 -16.02 2.99
N GLU A 233 1.07 -16.03 1.67
CA GLU A 233 2.04 -16.76 0.85
C GLU A 233 2.59 -15.83 -0.22
N PHE A 234 3.91 -15.78 -0.34
CA PHE A 234 4.58 -15.04 -1.39
C PHE A 234 5.84 -15.78 -1.82
N ARG A 235 5.82 -16.38 -3.01
CA ARG A 235 6.90 -17.20 -3.56
C ARG A 235 7.22 -18.38 -2.62
N LYS A 236 8.36 -18.30 -1.89
CA LYS A 236 8.81 -19.33 -0.94
C LYS A 236 8.49 -18.96 0.51
N HIS A 237 8.08 -17.72 0.77
CA HIS A 237 7.69 -17.26 2.10
C HIS A 237 6.26 -17.64 2.40
N ALA A 238 6.02 -18.02 3.66
CA ALA A 238 4.68 -18.24 4.17
C ALA A 238 4.57 -17.71 5.60
N ALA A 239 3.40 -17.22 5.97
CA ALA A 239 3.11 -16.80 7.34
C ALA A 239 1.62 -16.94 7.66
N LEU A 240 1.32 -17.18 8.94
CA LEU A 240 0.01 -17.08 9.53
C LEU A 240 0.12 -16.18 10.77
N ARG A 241 -0.74 -15.18 10.86
CA ARG A 241 -1.00 -14.45 12.10
C ARG A 241 -2.36 -14.88 12.65
N LEU A 242 -2.40 -15.33 13.89
CA LEU A 242 -3.62 -15.70 14.63
C LEU A 242 -3.63 -14.92 15.96
N GLY A 243 -4.42 -13.86 16.04
CA GLY A 243 -4.37 -12.94 17.17
C GLY A 243 -3.00 -12.27 17.29
N ASP A 244 -2.37 -12.42 18.47
CA ASP A 244 -1.04 -11.87 18.74
C ASP A 244 0.11 -12.82 18.33
N TRP A 245 -0.20 -14.06 17.97
CA TRP A 245 0.80 -15.03 17.56
C TRP A 245 0.98 -15.08 16.05
N LYS A 246 2.23 -15.27 15.62
CA LYS A 246 2.58 -15.40 14.21
C LYS A 246 3.59 -16.49 13.99
N ILE A 247 3.33 -17.33 12.98
CA ILE A 247 4.34 -18.22 12.43
C ILE A 247 4.81 -17.71 11.08
N VAL A 248 6.09 -17.88 10.80
CA VAL A 248 6.68 -17.50 9.50
C VAL A 248 7.76 -18.50 9.10
N ARG A 249 7.88 -18.78 7.82
CA ARG A 249 9.03 -19.45 7.21
C ARG A 249 9.44 -18.76 5.92
N THR A 250 10.72 -18.74 5.62
CA THR A 250 11.26 -18.06 4.44
C THR A 250 11.46 -18.98 3.26
N LYS A 251 11.52 -20.30 3.50
CA LYS A 251 11.57 -21.35 2.47
C LYS A 251 10.79 -22.58 2.89
N PRO A 252 10.29 -23.38 1.94
CA PRO A 252 9.48 -24.57 2.24
C PRO A 252 10.21 -25.64 3.07
N ASP A 253 11.53 -25.73 2.96
CA ASP A 253 12.43 -26.66 3.64
C ASP A 253 13.00 -26.12 4.96
N GLU A 254 12.75 -24.87 5.29
CA GLU A 254 13.13 -24.27 6.57
C GLU A 254 12.07 -24.53 7.64
N PRO A 255 12.47 -24.66 8.93
CA PRO A 255 11.53 -24.77 10.02
C PRO A 255 10.68 -23.49 10.14
N TRP A 256 9.46 -23.66 10.65
CA TRP A 256 8.65 -22.54 11.05
C TRP A 256 9.22 -21.88 12.32
N GLN A 257 9.24 -20.56 12.35
CA GLN A 257 9.53 -19.73 13.51
C GLN A 257 8.22 -19.21 14.11
N LEU A 258 8.18 -18.99 15.42
CA LEU A 258 7.01 -18.54 16.17
C LEU A 258 7.32 -17.25 16.93
N PHE A 259 6.47 -16.26 16.80
CA PHE A 259 6.63 -14.95 17.45
C PHE A 259 5.34 -14.51 18.13
N GLU A 260 5.48 -13.80 19.28
CA GLU A 260 4.38 -13.13 19.97
C GLU A 260 4.48 -11.62 19.65
N LEU A 261 3.65 -11.15 18.74
CA LEU A 261 3.78 -9.81 18.12
C LEU A 261 3.44 -8.65 19.06
N LYS A 262 2.70 -8.89 20.15
CA LYS A 262 2.35 -7.84 21.11
C LYS A 262 3.57 -7.38 21.89
N GLY A 263 4.42 -8.29 22.29
CA GLY A 263 5.68 -8.02 22.98
C GLY A 263 6.87 -7.87 22.06
N ASP A 264 6.84 -8.53 20.90
CA ASP A 264 7.94 -8.56 19.91
C ASP A 264 7.44 -8.30 18.48
N PRO A 265 7.01 -7.08 18.16
CA PRO A 265 6.59 -6.73 16.80
C PRO A 265 7.76 -6.77 15.79
N SER A 266 8.99 -6.86 16.26
CA SER A 266 10.22 -6.93 15.47
C SER A 266 10.63 -8.36 15.10
N GLU A 267 9.91 -9.38 15.60
CA GLU A 267 10.15 -10.80 15.28
C GLU A 267 11.60 -11.23 15.56
N THR A 268 12.11 -10.85 16.73
CA THR A 268 13.51 -11.07 17.16
C THR A 268 13.68 -12.27 18.08
N ASP A 269 12.63 -12.65 18.82
CA ASP A 269 12.62 -13.71 19.83
C ASP A 269 11.78 -14.90 19.35
N ASP A 270 12.45 -15.90 18.74
CA ASP A 270 11.80 -17.10 18.25
C ASP A 270 11.37 -18.02 19.39
N GLN A 271 10.07 -18.06 19.66
CA GLN A 271 9.42 -18.83 20.71
C GLN A 271 9.12 -20.28 20.31
N SER A 272 9.54 -20.76 19.16
CA SER A 272 9.19 -22.09 18.64
C SER A 272 9.62 -23.24 19.56
N ALA A 273 10.79 -23.14 20.18
CA ALA A 273 11.30 -24.13 21.13
C ALA A 273 10.61 -24.09 22.49
N ALA A 274 10.20 -22.89 22.93
CA ALA A 274 9.52 -22.69 24.21
C ALA A 274 8.02 -23.04 24.15
N ASN A 275 7.39 -22.94 22.96
CA ASN A 275 5.95 -23.15 22.75
C ASN A 275 5.66 -24.14 21.61
N PRO A 276 6.14 -25.41 21.68
CA PRO A 276 6.02 -26.36 20.58
C PRO A 276 4.56 -26.74 20.25
N GLU A 277 3.68 -26.79 21.23
CA GLU A 277 2.25 -27.07 21.03
C GLU A 277 1.59 -25.93 20.25
N LYS A 278 1.82 -24.69 20.65
CA LYS A 278 1.31 -23.49 19.95
C LYS A 278 1.81 -23.46 18.51
N LEU A 279 3.08 -23.77 18.29
CA LEU A 279 3.65 -23.85 16.93
C LEU A 279 2.94 -24.92 16.10
N ALA A 280 2.71 -26.12 16.66
CA ALA A 280 2.03 -27.21 15.97
C ALA A 280 0.59 -26.83 15.59
N ASP A 281 -0.15 -26.19 16.49
CA ASP A 281 -1.52 -25.72 16.25
C ASP A 281 -1.59 -24.72 15.10
N LEU A 282 -0.70 -23.72 15.08
CA LEU A 282 -0.67 -22.73 14.03
C LEU A 282 -0.23 -23.32 12.67
N ILE A 283 0.68 -24.28 12.66
CA ILE A 283 1.05 -25.00 11.44
C ILE A 283 -0.13 -25.82 10.91
N HIS A 284 -0.88 -26.46 11.81
CA HIS A 284 -2.08 -27.20 11.44
C HIS A 284 -3.13 -26.27 10.82
N GLU A 285 -3.40 -25.15 11.45
CA GLU A 285 -4.32 -24.12 10.96
C GLU A 285 -3.91 -23.60 9.57
N PHE A 286 -2.62 -23.28 9.39
CA PHE A 286 -2.10 -22.84 8.09
C PHE A 286 -2.28 -23.90 7.00
N LYS A 287 -1.99 -25.18 7.30
CA LYS A 287 -2.17 -26.29 6.37
C LYS A 287 -3.65 -26.53 6.05
N SER A 288 -4.54 -26.40 7.04
CA SER A 288 -5.98 -26.51 6.82
C SER A 288 -6.47 -25.46 5.83
N TRP A 289 -6.05 -24.20 6.03
CA TRP A 289 -6.35 -23.12 5.09
C TRP A 289 -5.84 -23.42 3.67
N GLN A 290 -4.62 -23.93 3.52
CA GLN A 290 -4.07 -24.30 2.20
C GLN A 290 -4.88 -25.36 1.45
N THR A 291 -5.60 -26.22 2.16
CA THR A 291 -6.43 -27.28 1.52
C THR A 291 -7.79 -26.77 1.03
N GLU A 292 -8.16 -25.53 1.36
CA GLU A 292 -9.41 -24.93 0.92
C GLU A 292 -9.32 -24.28 -0.48
N PHE A 293 -8.12 -24.20 -1.06
CA PHE A 293 -7.78 -23.66 -2.37
C PHE A 293 -7.04 -24.69 -3.23
#